data_e6250fbd0c2c7b05e687d0a8df52c758
#
_entry.id   e6250fbd0c2c7b05e687d0a8df52c758
#
_cell.length_a   1.000
_cell.length_b   1.000
_cell.length_c   1.000
_cell.angle_alpha   90.00
_cell.angle_beta   90.00
_cell.angle_gamma   90.00
#
_symmetry.space_group_name_H-M   'P 1'
#
loop_
_entity.id
_entity.type
_entity.pdbx_description
1 polymer ?
#
loop_
_entity_poly.entity_id
_entity_poly.type
_entity_poly.pdbx_seq_one_letter_code
_entity_poly.pdbx_strand_id
1 'polypeptide(L)'
;MLSTTCKYAVRAIIFIGMKGSEENRANARIIASELGIPMQFLSKILQIFVRKGLLKSVKGPSGGFYLAKDAKDISLCDIVEIIDGPDFFETCLIGTGPCQSSSHKKERCPVHDRYSKIREEVVQYFRSETIEGIIERMGHDENILLKL
;
A
#
# COMPACT_ATOMS: atom_id res chain seq x y z
N MET A 1 3.33 -12.27 2.91
CA MET A 1 4.28 -11.12 2.98
C MET A 1 4.06 -10.23 1.76
N LEU A 2 4.06 -8.91 1.93
CA LEU A 2 3.90 -7.96 0.83
C LEU A 2 4.95 -8.14 -0.25
N SER A 3 4.57 -7.99 -1.52
CA SER A 3 5.52 -7.96 -2.63
C SER A 3 6.48 -6.78 -2.50
N THR A 4 7.65 -6.86 -3.12
CA THR A 4 8.61 -5.73 -3.17
C THR A 4 7.95 -4.50 -3.80
N THR A 5 7.12 -4.70 -4.83
CA THR A 5 6.36 -3.62 -5.47
C THR A 5 5.41 -2.95 -4.49
N CYS A 6 4.69 -3.73 -3.66
CA CYS A 6 3.79 -3.20 -2.66
C CYS A 6 4.55 -2.42 -1.57
N LYS A 7 5.70 -2.90 -1.13
CA LYS A 7 6.56 -2.15 -0.18
C LYS A 7 7.00 -0.80 -0.75
N TYR A 8 7.41 -0.77 -2.02
CA TYR A 8 7.73 0.49 -2.72
C TYR A 8 6.51 1.41 -2.80
N ALA A 9 5.34 0.84 -3.09
CA ALA A 9 4.09 1.58 -3.19
C ALA A 9 3.69 2.25 -1.87
N VAL A 10 3.75 1.52 -0.76
CA VAL A 10 3.47 2.05 0.59
C VAL A 10 4.43 3.20 0.92
N ARG A 11 5.74 3.01 0.70
CA ARG A 11 6.75 4.07 0.96
C ARG A 11 6.50 5.30 0.10
N ALA A 12 6.18 5.12 -1.19
CA ALA A 12 5.88 6.24 -2.08
C ALA A 12 4.64 7.02 -1.66
N ILE A 13 3.56 6.34 -1.24
CA ILE A 13 2.33 7.00 -0.77
C ILE A 13 2.59 7.77 0.53
N ILE A 14 3.33 7.21 1.48
CA ILE A 14 3.70 7.92 2.72
C ILE A 14 4.51 9.18 2.37
N PHE A 15 5.52 9.08 1.51
CA PHE A 15 6.32 10.22 1.07
C PHE A 15 5.47 11.32 0.43
N ILE A 16 4.55 10.93 -0.48
CA ILE A 16 3.64 11.88 -1.13
C ILE A 16 2.69 12.50 -0.09
N GLY A 17 2.20 11.72 0.88
CA GLY A 17 1.36 12.24 1.96
C GLY A 17 2.06 13.26 2.85
N MET A 18 3.37 13.10 3.06
CA MET A 18 4.19 14.03 3.86
C MET A 18 4.58 15.31 3.09
N LYS A 19 4.89 15.17 1.81
CA LYS A 19 5.54 16.23 1.01
C LYS A 19 4.65 16.80 -0.09
N GLY A 20 3.67 16.04 -0.56
CA GLY A 20 2.85 16.39 -1.72
C GLY A 20 1.54 17.05 -1.34
N SER A 21 1.29 18.23 -1.92
CA SER A 21 0.00 18.91 -1.91
C SER A 21 -0.38 19.33 -3.31
N GLU A 22 -1.60 19.83 -3.51
CA GLU A 22 -2.02 20.38 -4.80
C GLU A 22 -1.15 21.56 -5.24
N GLU A 23 -0.63 22.32 -4.30
CA GLU A 23 0.24 23.48 -4.55
C GLU A 23 1.71 23.07 -4.67
N ASN A 24 2.15 22.09 -3.87
CA ASN A 24 3.52 21.58 -3.85
C ASN A 24 3.57 20.08 -4.18
N ARG A 25 3.60 19.76 -5.45
CA ARG A 25 3.50 18.37 -5.94
C ARG A 25 4.81 17.62 -5.79
N ALA A 26 4.72 16.36 -5.38
CA ALA A 26 5.88 15.49 -5.26
C ALA A 26 6.33 15.00 -6.64
N ASN A 27 7.54 15.39 -7.06
CA ASN A 27 8.11 14.98 -8.34
C ASN A 27 8.60 13.53 -8.29
N ALA A 28 8.28 12.73 -9.30
CA ALA A 28 8.63 11.31 -9.36
C ALA A 28 10.15 11.05 -9.27
N ARG A 29 10.98 11.92 -9.85
CA ARG A 29 12.44 11.77 -9.78
C ARG A 29 12.96 11.98 -8.36
N ILE A 30 12.38 12.94 -7.64
CA ILE A 30 12.71 13.20 -6.24
C ILE A 30 12.28 12.00 -5.39
N ILE A 31 11.05 11.52 -5.56
CA ILE A 31 10.57 10.33 -4.83
C ILE A 31 11.48 9.13 -5.08
N ALA A 32 11.85 8.87 -6.34
CA ALA A 32 12.71 7.75 -6.71
C ALA A 32 14.10 7.86 -6.06
N SER A 33 14.69 9.05 -6.12
CA SER A 33 16.02 9.33 -5.55
C SER A 33 16.03 9.20 -4.03
N GLU A 34 15.07 9.84 -3.36
CA GLU A 34 14.98 9.86 -1.89
C GLU A 34 14.72 8.45 -1.32
N LEU A 35 13.82 7.71 -1.94
CA LEU A 35 13.43 6.39 -1.46
C LEU A 35 14.31 5.25 -1.99
N GLY A 36 15.28 5.54 -2.87
CA GLY A 36 16.10 4.50 -3.51
C GLY A 36 15.29 3.51 -4.37
N ILE A 37 14.15 3.97 -4.93
CA ILE A 37 13.29 3.13 -5.76
C ILE A 37 13.66 3.34 -7.23
N PRO A 38 13.95 2.26 -8.01
CA PRO A 38 14.22 2.42 -9.43
C PRO A 38 13.06 3.10 -10.16
N MET A 39 13.37 4.16 -10.92
CA MET A 39 12.38 5.03 -11.57
C MET A 39 11.35 4.27 -12.40
N GLN A 40 11.77 3.23 -13.10
CA GLN A 40 10.88 2.41 -13.93
C GLN A 40 9.79 1.69 -13.12
N PHE A 41 10.09 1.23 -11.90
CA PHE A 41 9.11 0.62 -11.00
C PHE A 41 8.20 1.69 -10.39
N LEU A 42 8.80 2.78 -9.90
CA LEU A 42 8.03 3.87 -9.31
C LEU A 42 7.03 4.46 -10.31
N SER A 43 7.43 4.70 -11.55
CA SER A 43 6.55 5.24 -12.58
C SER A 43 5.32 4.36 -12.80
N LYS A 44 5.49 3.04 -12.84
CA LYS A 44 4.36 2.10 -12.97
C LYS A 44 3.43 2.17 -11.76
N ILE A 45 3.98 2.18 -10.55
CA ILE A 45 3.22 2.29 -9.30
C ILE A 45 2.38 3.58 -9.29
N LEU A 46 3.00 4.72 -9.57
CA LEU A 46 2.33 6.01 -9.58
C LEU A 46 1.20 6.06 -10.62
N GLN A 47 1.42 5.50 -11.82
CA GLN A 47 0.38 5.39 -12.85
C GLN A 47 -0.81 4.51 -12.42
N ILE A 48 -0.55 3.40 -11.72
CA ILE A 48 -1.61 2.55 -11.17
C ILE A 48 -2.44 3.35 -10.17
N PHE A 49 -1.81 4.06 -9.25
CA PHE A 49 -2.51 4.85 -8.25
C PHE A 49 -3.32 6.01 -8.84
N VAL A 50 -2.82 6.67 -9.89
CA VAL A 50 -3.59 7.69 -10.61
C VAL A 50 -4.83 7.07 -11.26
N ARG A 51 -4.69 5.94 -11.95
CA ARG A 51 -5.83 5.23 -12.56
C ARG A 51 -6.86 4.74 -11.55
N LYS A 52 -6.41 4.37 -10.35
CA LYS A 52 -7.28 3.91 -9.25
C LYS A 52 -7.82 5.06 -8.39
N GLY A 53 -7.49 6.30 -8.72
CA GLY A 53 -7.99 7.47 -8.02
C GLY A 53 -7.40 7.70 -6.62
N LEU A 54 -6.25 7.09 -6.32
CA LEU A 54 -5.54 7.31 -5.06
C LEU A 54 -4.62 8.54 -5.15
N LEU A 55 -4.07 8.80 -6.33
CA LEU A 55 -3.24 9.97 -6.62
C LEU A 55 -3.86 10.80 -7.74
N LYS A 56 -3.56 12.10 -7.69
CA LYS A 56 -3.68 13.01 -8.83
C LYS A 56 -2.30 13.35 -9.36
N SER A 57 -2.21 13.57 -10.69
CA SER A 57 -0.99 13.96 -11.37
C SER A 57 -1.19 15.22 -12.17
N VAL A 58 -0.19 16.08 -12.16
CA VAL A 58 -0.14 17.28 -13.00
C VAL A 58 1.11 17.23 -13.86
N LYS A 59 0.95 17.50 -15.15
CA LYS A 59 2.06 17.55 -16.12
C LYS A 59 2.77 18.92 -16.09
N GLY A 60 3.99 18.94 -16.59
CA GLY A 60 4.76 20.16 -16.78
C GLY A 60 5.96 20.30 -15.84
N PRO A 61 6.70 21.43 -15.94
CA PRO A 61 7.93 21.67 -15.15
C PRO A 61 7.67 21.66 -13.62
N SER A 62 6.52 22.18 -13.20
CA SER A 62 6.04 22.17 -11.80
C SER A 62 5.11 20.98 -11.52
N GLY A 63 5.11 19.98 -12.40
CA GLY A 63 4.26 18.80 -12.27
C GLY A 63 4.73 17.83 -11.20
N GLY A 64 3.84 16.91 -10.89
CA GLY A 64 4.11 15.87 -9.89
C GLY A 64 2.82 15.23 -9.42
N PHE A 65 2.88 14.62 -8.25
CA PHE A 65 1.81 13.83 -7.69
C PHE A 65 1.41 14.35 -6.31
N TYR A 66 0.15 14.19 -5.98
CA TYR A 66 -0.40 14.43 -4.65
C TYR A 66 -1.58 13.49 -4.37
N LEU A 67 -1.96 13.34 -3.11
CA LEU A 67 -3.05 12.46 -2.72
C LEU A 67 -4.38 12.98 -3.28
N ALA A 68 -5.20 12.08 -3.83
CA ALA A 68 -6.54 12.42 -4.31
C ALA A 68 -7.60 12.43 -3.20
N LYS A 69 -7.26 11.88 -2.03
CA LYS A 69 -8.07 11.81 -0.80
C LYS A 69 -7.21 12.23 0.38
N ASP A 70 -7.84 12.56 1.49
CA ASP A 70 -7.13 12.79 2.75
C ASP A 70 -6.35 11.55 3.18
N ALA A 71 -5.16 11.73 3.74
CA ALA A 71 -4.29 10.62 4.18
C ALA A 71 -4.96 9.72 5.24
N LYS A 72 -5.89 10.27 6.03
CA LYS A 72 -6.71 9.52 7.00
C LYS A 72 -7.70 8.55 6.36
N ASP A 73 -8.07 8.79 5.09
CA ASP A 73 -9.03 7.99 4.32
C ASP A 73 -8.34 6.98 3.39
N ILE A 74 -7.01 6.82 3.53
CA ILE A 74 -6.21 5.85 2.79
C ILE A 74 -5.62 4.86 3.78
N SER A 75 -6.07 3.61 3.72
CA SER A 75 -5.56 2.52 4.55
C SER A 75 -4.41 1.76 3.87
N LEU A 76 -3.63 1.00 4.64
CA LEU A 76 -2.69 0.04 4.07
C LEU A 76 -3.41 -1.02 3.23
N CYS A 77 -4.63 -1.39 3.61
CA CYS A 77 -5.45 -2.34 2.86
C CYS A 77 -5.70 -1.85 1.44
N ASP A 78 -6.09 -0.57 1.26
CA ASP A 78 -6.32 0.02 -0.07
C ASP A 78 -5.09 -0.10 -0.97
N ILE A 79 -3.90 0.14 -0.43
CA ILE A 79 -2.64 0.06 -1.19
C ILE A 79 -2.36 -1.40 -1.59
N VAL A 80 -2.51 -2.33 -0.66
CA VAL A 80 -2.25 -3.76 -0.90
C VAL A 80 -3.21 -4.32 -1.94
N GLU A 81 -4.50 -4.02 -1.83
CA GLU A 81 -5.52 -4.47 -2.79
C GLU A 81 -5.29 -3.92 -4.20
N ILE A 82 -4.78 -2.68 -4.31
CA ILE A 82 -4.45 -2.07 -5.60
C ILE A 82 -3.23 -2.73 -6.25
N ILE A 83 -2.20 -3.07 -5.49
CA ILE A 83 -0.89 -3.53 -6.00
C ILE A 83 -0.78 -5.04 -6.06
N ASP A 84 -1.10 -5.74 -4.96
CA ASP A 84 -0.96 -7.19 -4.84
C ASP A 84 -2.28 -7.92 -5.15
N GLY A 85 -3.38 -7.17 -5.25
CA GLY A 85 -4.70 -7.67 -5.58
C GLY A 85 -5.58 -7.95 -4.36
N PRO A 86 -6.91 -8.01 -4.57
CA PRO A 86 -7.88 -8.24 -3.49
C PRO A 86 -7.71 -9.62 -2.84
N ASP A 87 -7.26 -10.61 -3.62
CA ASP A 87 -7.08 -11.98 -3.15
C ASP A 87 -5.88 -12.15 -2.19
N PHE A 88 -5.06 -11.11 -2.02
CA PHE A 88 -3.88 -11.16 -1.14
C PHE A 88 -4.22 -11.66 0.26
N PHE A 89 -5.32 -11.16 0.82
CA PHE A 89 -5.78 -11.53 2.16
C PHE A 89 -6.63 -12.83 2.19
N GLU A 90 -7.04 -13.34 1.04
CA GLU A 90 -7.89 -14.52 0.92
C GLU A 90 -7.10 -15.79 0.60
N THR A 91 -5.83 -15.67 0.23
CA THR A 91 -4.98 -16.80 -0.16
C THR A 91 -4.79 -17.77 1.00
N CYS A 92 -4.90 -19.05 0.69
CA CYS A 92 -4.63 -20.14 1.64
C CYS A 92 -3.16 -20.16 2.05
N LEU A 93 -2.86 -20.44 3.33
CA LEU A 93 -1.48 -20.51 3.83
C LEU A 93 -0.64 -21.56 3.14
N ILE A 94 -1.22 -22.72 2.80
CA ILE A 94 -0.52 -23.86 2.23
C ILE A 94 -1.10 -24.30 0.87
N GLY A 95 -2.23 -23.74 0.46
CA GLY A 95 -2.84 -24.00 -0.84
C GLY A 95 -2.45 -22.97 -1.89
N THR A 96 -2.74 -23.26 -3.15
CA THR A 96 -2.40 -22.43 -4.32
C THR A 96 -3.50 -21.44 -4.72
N GLY A 97 -4.58 -21.34 -3.97
CA GLY A 97 -5.74 -20.50 -4.29
C GLY A 97 -6.38 -19.89 -3.04
N PRO A 98 -7.54 -19.24 -3.21
CA PRO A 98 -8.30 -18.69 -2.10
C PRO A 98 -8.62 -19.75 -1.05
N CYS A 99 -8.63 -19.32 0.22
CA CYS A 99 -8.97 -20.19 1.33
C CYS A 99 -10.47 -20.48 1.31
N GLN A 100 -10.87 -21.54 0.61
CA GLN A 100 -12.27 -21.95 0.56
C GLN A 100 -12.70 -22.48 1.92
N SER A 101 -13.67 -21.84 2.53
CA SER A 101 -14.45 -22.40 3.61
C SER A 101 -15.43 -23.42 2.99
N SER A 102 -14.97 -24.68 2.79
CA SER A 102 -15.92 -25.72 2.41
C SER A 102 -16.96 -25.84 3.52
N SER A 103 -18.24 -25.91 3.14
CA SER A 103 -19.35 -26.12 4.06
C SER A 103 -19.25 -27.45 4.84
N HIS A 104 -18.38 -28.34 4.40
CA HIS A 104 -18.11 -29.64 5.05
C HIS A 104 -16.82 -29.54 5.90
N LYS A 105 -16.98 -29.58 7.23
CA LYS A 105 -15.88 -29.58 8.20
C LYS A 105 -14.79 -30.63 7.93
N LYS A 106 -15.11 -31.72 7.23
CA LYS A 106 -14.18 -32.82 6.92
C LYS A 106 -13.20 -32.52 5.78
N GLU A 107 -13.46 -31.49 4.98
CA GLU A 107 -12.65 -31.13 3.79
C GLU A 107 -11.82 -29.84 4.00
N ARG A 108 -11.86 -29.28 5.22
CA ARG A 108 -11.09 -28.08 5.52
C ARG A 108 -9.60 -28.39 5.62
N CYS A 109 -8.80 -27.47 5.09
CA CYS A 109 -7.36 -27.46 5.29
C CYS A 109 -7.03 -27.57 6.79
N PRO A 110 -6.09 -28.45 7.19
CA PRO A 110 -5.79 -28.72 8.61
C PRO A 110 -5.30 -27.48 9.38
N VAL A 111 -4.82 -26.43 8.70
CA VAL A 111 -4.39 -25.20 9.33
C VAL A 111 -5.46 -24.09 9.29
N HIS A 112 -6.59 -24.34 8.62
CA HIS A 112 -7.62 -23.32 8.36
C HIS A 112 -8.12 -22.63 9.62
N ASP A 113 -8.59 -23.40 10.61
CA ASP A 113 -9.27 -22.86 11.79
C ASP A 113 -8.34 -22.03 12.69
N ARG A 114 -7.04 -22.33 12.69
CA ARG A 114 -6.05 -21.55 13.43
C ARG A 114 -5.58 -20.34 12.64
N TYR A 115 -5.36 -20.53 11.34
CA TYR A 115 -4.87 -19.46 10.46
C TYR A 115 -5.93 -18.39 10.15
N SER A 116 -7.21 -18.77 10.04
CA SER A 116 -8.28 -17.81 9.75
C SER A 116 -8.35 -16.69 10.80
N LYS A 117 -8.17 -17.00 12.07
CA LYS A 117 -8.16 -16.00 13.14
C LYS A 117 -7.00 -15.01 12.99
N ILE A 118 -5.78 -15.52 12.76
CA ILE A 118 -4.59 -14.68 12.54
C ILE A 118 -4.79 -13.82 11.30
N ARG A 119 -5.33 -14.39 10.22
CA ARG A 119 -5.63 -13.66 9.00
C ARG A 119 -6.63 -12.53 9.23
N GLU A 120 -7.70 -12.78 9.97
CA GLU A 120 -8.69 -11.76 10.34
C GLU A 120 -8.04 -10.60 11.12
N GLU A 121 -7.17 -10.90 12.08
CA GLU A 121 -6.41 -9.88 12.82
C GLU A 121 -5.49 -9.07 11.89
N VAL A 122 -4.80 -9.74 10.97
CA VAL A 122 -3.96 -9.07 9.96
C VAL A 122 -4.79 -8.16 9.06
N VAL A 123 -5.91 -8.65 8.53
CA VAL A 123 -6.82 -7.85 7.70
C VAL A 123 -7.32 -6.63 8.47
N GLN A 124 -7.72 -6.83 9.73
CA GLN A 124 -8.20 -5.74 10.57
C GLN A 124 -7.09 -4.69 10.80
N TYR A 125 -5.86 -5.13 11.06
CA TYR A 125 -4.72 -4.22 11.17
C TYR A 125 -4.53 -3.40 9.90
N PHE A 126 -4.48 -4.04 8.74
CA PHE A 126 -4.30 -3.33 7.45
C PHE A 126 -5.43 -2.36 7.11
N ARG A 127 -6.66 -2.65 7.53
CA ARG A 127 -7.81 -1.77 7.35
C ARG A 127 -7.81 -0.56 8.28
N SER A 128 -7.38 -0.78 9.53
CA SER A 128 -7.35 0.29 10.53
C SER A 128 -6.12 1.19 10.43
N GLU A 129 -5.07 0.71 9.78
CA GLU A 129 -3.81 1.43 9.64
C GLU A 129 -3.87 2.41 8.48
N THR A 130 -3.94 3.71 8.78
CA THR A 130 -4.03 4.78 7.77
C THR A 130 -2.68 5.41 7.47
N ILE A 131 -2.55 6.02 6.30
CA ILE A 131 -1.35 6.77 5.92
C ILE A 131 -1.10 7.93 6.88
N GLU A 132 -2.15 8.65 7.31
CA GLU A 132 -2.02 9.71 8.31
C GLU A 132 -1.49 9.17 9.64
N GLY A 133 -2.06 8.07 10.16
CA GLY A 133 -1.60 7.46 11.41
C GLY A 133 -0.14 6.99 11.36
N ILE A 134 0.33 6.51 10.20
CA ILE A 134 1.74 6.17 10.01
C ILE A 134 2.61 7.43 10.05
N ILE A 135 2.24 8.49 9.32
CA ILE A 135 2.96 9.76 9.28
C ILE A 135 3.06 10.38 10.67
N GLU A 136 1.96 10.39 11.44
CA GLU A 136 1.94 10.89 12.81
C GLU A 136 2.91 10.13 13.73
N ARG A 137 2.93 8.80 13.67
CA ARG A 137 3.86 7.97 14.46
C ARG A 137 5.32 8.14 14.06
N MET A 138 5.57 8.49 12.79
CA MET A 138 6.91 8.86 12.34
C MET A 138 7.33 10.26 12.84
N GLY A 139 6.42 11.03 13.45
CA GLY A 139 6.68 12.40 13.87
C GLY A 139 7.06 13.33 12.71
N HIS A 140 6.57 13.03 11.50
CA HIS A 140 6.96 13.69 10.25
C HIS A 140 8.47 13.59 9.92
N ASP A 141 9.22 12.69 10.58
CA ASP A 141 10.63 12.45 10.28
C ASP A 141 10.80 11.53 9.06
N GLU A 142 11.11 12.14 7.92
CA GLU A 142 11.35 11.41 6.67
C GLU A 142 12.56 10.47 6.73
N ASN A 143 13.52 10.72 7.62
CA ASN A 143 14.69 9.85 7.76
C ASN A 143 14.30 8.41 8.17
N ILE A 144 13.19 8.24 8.85
CA ILE A 144 12.66 6.91 9.17
C ILE A 144 12.28 6.20 7.88
N LEU A 145 11.55 6.88 6.99
CA LEU A 145 11.10 6.33 5.71
C LEU A 145 12.27 5.99 4.76
N LEU A 146 13.33 6.81 4.79
CA LEU A 146 14.51 6.62 3.94
C LEU A 146 15.35 5.40 4.35
N LYS A 147 15.25 4.96 5.60
CA LYS A 147 15.98 3.81 6.16
C LYS A 147 15.26 2.47 5.99
N LEU A 148 14.00 2.48 5.54
CA LEU A 148 13.22 1.28 5.27
C LEU A 148 13.52 0.71 3.88
#